data_76a8168aaf0ee727a6fdd81c60042ceb
#
_entry.id   76a8168aaf0ee727a6fdd81c60042ceb
#
_cell.length_a   1.000
_cell.length_b   1.000
_cell.length_c   1.000
_cell.angle_alpha   90.00
_cell.angle_beta   90.00
_cell.angle_gamma   90.00
#
_symmetry.space_group_name_H-M   'P 1'
#
loop_
_entity.id
_entity.type
_entity.pdbx_description
1 polymer ?
#
loop_
_entity_poly.entity_id
_entity_poly.type
_entity_poly.pdbx_seq_one_letter_code
_entity_poly.pdbx_strand_id
1 'polypeptide(L)'
;MRILLNGKWHVVLEDGTTGQMDLPGTLDENGIGHRDVGANQWHPDAVLGNAAGEIDKDAPIATRFTRRHTYEGEARISRKITVPDYGTDRLFVLAERARALRLLVDGEVCRVFRQGTLSTPYIFELTGAAPGEHEFTFLSDNSYPGMPKAAICYSSAATDETQTNWNGILGECSMYTRPQNFIDSLRVYPRAVKKEEKNKAGGYVLDVCVELAPGAKEIYKDTKIVLQSEALAAGELENTQTLTEIISCSGEGLTEAG
;
A
#
# COMPACT_ATOMS: atom_id res chain seq x y z
N MET A 1 17.63 6.49 4.26
CA MET A 1 16.90 7.68 4.76
C MET A 1 15.41 7.38 4.76
N ARG A 2 14.61 7.94 5.72
CA ARG A 2 13.14 7.90 5.71
C ARG A 2 12.60 9.21 6.30
N ILE A 3 11.62 9.81 5.63
CA ILE A 3 11.01 11.09 6.02
C ILE A 3 9.49 10.88 5.99
N LEU A 4 8.82 11.15 7.11
CA LEU A 4 7.36 11.12 7.17
C LEU A 4 6.79 12.36 6.47
N LEU A 5 5.77 12.16 5.66
CA LEU A 5 5.07 13.23 4.95
C LEU A 5 3.81 13.72 5.70
N ASN A 6 3.79 13.48 7.01
CA ASN A 6 2.70 13.87 7.90
C ASN A 6 2.49 15.39 7.93
N GLY A 7 1.29 15.80 8.26
CA GLY A 7 0.93 17.21 8.48
C GLY A 7 -0.09 17.72 7.46
N LYS A 8 -0.17 19.04 7.32
CA LYS A 8 -1.23 19.70 6.54
C LYS A 8 -0.96 19.67 5.04
N TRP A 9 -1.98 19.28 4.31
CA TRP A 9 -2.03 19.24 2.85
C TRP A 9 -3.23 20.04 2.35
N HIS A 10 -3.06 20.72 1.24
CA HIS A 10 -4.16 21.40 0.56
C HIS A 10 -5.00 20.41 -0.22
N VAL A 11 -6.32 20.56 -0.16
CA VAL A 11 -7.26 19.66 -0.85
C VAL A 11 -8.12 20.47 -1.83
N VAL A 12 -8.32 19.90 -3.01
CA VAL A 12 -9.27 20.39 -4.01
C VAL A 12 -10.09 19.19 -4.50
N LEU A 13 -11.41 19.30 -4.42
CA LEU A 13 -12.35 18.30 -4.94
C LEU A 13 -12.80 18.68 -6.35
N GLU A 14 -13.36 17.72 -7.10
CA GLU A 14 -13.81 17.95 -8.49
C GLU A 14 -14.93 19.00 -8.60
N ASP A 15 -15.73 19.18 -7.56
CA ASP A 15 -16.78 20.20 -7.50
C ASP A 15 -16.26 21.62 -7.17
N GLY A 16 -14.94 21.76 -7.01
CA GLY A 16 -14.29 23.02 -6.65
C GLY A 16 -14.22 23.29 -5.15
N THR A 17 -14.73 22.41 -4.30
CA THR A 17 -14.56 22.52 -2.85
C THR A 17 -13.07 22.44 -2.49
N THR A 18 -12.61 23.35 -1.65
CA THR A 18 -11.22 23.40 -1.19
C THR A 18 -11.12 23.30 0.33
N GLY A 19 -9.99 22.78 0.81
CA GLY A 19 -9.75 22.67 2.24
C GLY A 19 -8.31 22.35 2.57
N GLN A 20 -8.08 22.10 3.85
CA GLN A 20 -6.81 21.56 4.35
C GLN A 20 -7.09 20.31 5.16
N MET A 21 -6.32 19.27 4.95
CA MET A 21 -6.39 18.04 5.71
C MET A 21 -5.04 17.67 6.29
N ASP A 22 -5.07 16.98 7.40
CA ASP A 22 -3.89 16.33 7.93
C ASP A 22 -3.73 14.94 7.30
N LEU A 23 -2.53 14.61 6.84
CA LEU A 23 -2.14 13.25 6.50
C LEU A 23 -1.25 12.68 7.60
N PRO A 24 -1.42 11.40 7.97
CA PRO A 24 -2.50 10.48 7.61
C PRO A 24 -3.86 10.98 8.06
N GLY A 25 -4.91 10.70 7.28
CA GLY A 25 -6.28 11.08 7.63
C GLY A 25 -7.24 10.93 6.45
N THR A 26 -8.52 11.19 6.73
CA THR A 26 -9.60 11.17 5.74
C THR A 26 -10.18 12.56 5.52
N LEU A 27 -10.89 12.74 4.41
CA LEU A 27 -11.63 13.97 4.14
C LEU A 27 -12.66 14.23 5.25
N ASP A 28 -13.38 13.19 5.68
CA ASP A 28 -14.41 13.32 6.72
C ASP A 28 -13.83 13.82 8.05
N GLU A 29 -12.73 13.23 8.54
CA GLU A 29 -12.07 13.69 9.78
C GLU A 29 -11.64 15.15 9.72
N ASN A 30 -11.32 15.63 8.54
CA ASN A 30 -10.89 17.00 8.28
C ASN A 30 -12.05 17.93 7.89
N GLY A 31 -13.30 17.46 7.93
CA GLY A 31 -14.47 18.26 7.64
C GLY A 31 -14.62 18.67 6.18
N ILE A 32 -14.07 17.88 5.25
CA ILE A 32 -14.06 18.16 3.81
C ILE A 32 -15.07 17.24 3.11
N GLY A 33 -15.88 17.81 2.22
CA GLY A 33 -16.96 17.15 1.50
C GLY A 33 -18.31 17.73 1.84
N HIS A 34 -19.36 17.04 1.41
CA HIS A 34 -20.75 17.43 1.69
C HIS A 34 -21.18 16.87 3.05
N ARG A 35 -22.06 17.61 3.75
CA ARG A 35 -22.65 17.09 4.99
C ARG A 35 -23.36 15.77 4.70
N ASP A 36 -23.02 14.73 5.46
CA ASP A 36 -23.73 13.46 5.35
C ASP A 36 -25.12 13.60 5.96
N VAL A 37 -26.15 13.43 5.13
CA VAL A 37 -27.56 13.52 5.52
C VAL A 37 -28.22 12.15 5.61
N GLY A 38 -27.41 11.08 5.71
CA GLY A 38 -27.91 9.71 5.80
C GLY A 38 -28.32 9.08 4.47
N ALA A 39 -28.25 9.82 3.35
CA ALA A 39 -28.43 9.27 2.02
C ALA A 39 -27.17 8.47 1.64
N ASN A 40 -27.19 7.18 1.96
CA ASN A 40 -26.04 6.34 1.82
C ASN A 40 -25.80 5.96 0.37
N GLN A 41 -24.77 6.54 -0.26
CA GLN A 41 -24.40 6.32 -1.64
C GLN A 41 -23.99 4.88 -1.95
N TRP A 42 -23.53 4.16 -0.94
CA TRP A 42 -22.95 2.82 -1.05
C TRP A 42 -23.79 1.75 -0.36
N HIS A 43 -25.01 2.08 0.05
CA HIS A 43 -25.94 1.07 0.53
C HIS A 43 -26.44 0.22 -0.64
N PRO A 44 -26.47 -1.12 -0.53
CA PRO A 44 -26.93 -2.00 -1.59
C PRO A 44 -28.31 -1.60 -2.16
N ASP A 45 -29.26 -1.28 -1.30
CA ASP A 45 -30.61 -0.91 -1.72
C ASP A 45 -30.65 0.39 -2.51
N ALA A 46 -29.84 1.39 -2.14
CA ALA A 46 -29.77 2.65 -2.86
C ALA A 46 -29.16 2.49 -4.26
N VAL A 47 -28.15 1.61 -4.39
CA VAL A 47 -27.46 1.38 -5.67
C VAL A 47 -28.29 0.52 -6.62
N LEU A 48 -29.03 -0.45 -6.09
CA LEU A 48 -29.85 -1.37 -6.88
C LEU A 48 -31.25 -0.85 -7.19
N GLY A 49 -31.60 0.31 -6.66
CA GLY A 49 -32.96 0.84 -6.83
C GLY A 49 -34.04 0.04 -6.11
N ASN A 50 -33.62 -0.84 -5.23
CA ASN A 50 -34.52 -1.63 -4.39
C ASN A 50 -34.89 -0.85 -3.11
N ALA A 51 -35.13 0.44 -3.22
CA ALA A 51 -35.55 1.23 -2.09
C ALA A 51 -36.86 0.69 -1.52
N ALA A 52 -36.74 -0.29 -0.66
CA ALA A 52 -37.84 -0.77 0.15
C ALA A 52 -38.13 0.28 1.23
N GLY A 53 -38.91 1.26 0.88
CA GLY A 53 -39.32 2.34 1.76
C GLY A 53 -38.57 3.65 1.56
N GLU A 54 -39.24 4.70 1.83
CA GLU A 54 -38.66 6.03 1.91
C GLU A 54 -37.58 6.00 2.99
N ILE A 55 -36.33 6.23 2.58
CA ILE A 55 -35.25 6.46 3.54
C ILE A 55 -35.62 7.75 4.27
N ASP A 56 -36.01 7.64 5.53
CA ASP A 56 -36.22 8.81 6.38
C ASP A 56 -34.86 9.50 6.53
N LYS A 57 -34.69 10.59 5.80
CA LYS A 57 -33.44 11.36 5.78
C LYS A 57 -33.11 12.00 7.13
N ASP A 58 -34.10 12.08 8.01
CA ASP A 58 -33.99 12.71 9.32
C ASP A 58 -33.85 11.68 10.46
N ALA A 59 -34.03 10.39 10.17
CA ALA A 59 -33.86 9.33 11.15
C ALA A 59 -32.38 9.13 11.51
N PRO A 60 -32.04 9.01 12.79
CA PRO A 60 -30.69 8.69 13.20
C PRO A 60 -30.31 7.27 12.70
N ILE A 61 -29.21 7.18 11.99
CA ILE A 61 -28.69 5.89 11.49
C ILE A 61 -28.04 5.15 12.66
N ALA A 62 -28.82 4.35 13.37
CA ALA A 62 -28.39 3.67 14.60
C ALA A 62 -27.58 2.40 14.36
N THR A 63 -27.53 1.87 13.13
CA THR A 63 -26.97 0.54 12.81
C THR A 63 -25.74 0.58 11.89
N ARG A 64 -25.23 1.77 11.57
CA ARG A 64 -24.16 1.95 10.60
C ARG A 64 -23.08 2.87 11.16
N PHE A 65 -21.87 2.75 10.62
CA PHE A 65 -20.85 3.76 10.86
C PHE A 65 -21.32 5.10 10.28
N THR A 66 -21.27 6.16 11.07
CA THR A 66 -21.71 7.49 10.67
C THR A 66 -20.50 8.35 10.32
N ARG A 67 -20.68 9.15 9.26
CA ARG A 67 -19.75 10.20 8.84
C ARG A 67 -20.42 11.56 9.08
N ARG A 68 -19.61 12.59 9.25
CA ARG A 68 -20.10 13.97 9.23
C ARG A 68 -20.15 14.53 7.83
N HIS A 69 -19.16 14.13 7.01
CA HIS A 69 -19.02 14.55 5.63
C HIS A 69 -18.86 13.33 4.73
N THR A 70 -19.35 13.44 3.52
CA THR A 70 -19.22 12.43 2.49
C THR A 70 -18.74 13.06 1.19
N TYR A 71 -17.93 12.33 0.45
CA TYR A 71 -17.49 12.69 -0.88
C TYR A 71 -17.18 11.41 -1.67
N GLU A 72 -17.65 11.35 -2.91
CA GLU A 72 -17.31 10.28 -3.86
C GLU A 72 -16.69 10.93 -5.10
N GLY A 73 -15.47 10.54 -5.43
CA GLY A 73 -14.72 11.06 -6.56
C GLY A 73 -13.23 11.24 -6.27
N GLU A 74 -12.53 11.88 -7.20
CA GLU A 74 -11.11 12.18 -7.05
C GLU A 74 -10.90 13.42 -6.18
N ALA A 75 -10.07 13.30 -5.17
CA ALA A 75 -9.57 14.40 -4.36
C ALA A 75 -8.09 14.65 -4.70
N ARG A 76 -7.76 15.90 -5.01
CA ARG A 76 -6.37 16.36 -5.20
C ARG A 76 -5.82 16.85 -3.89
N ILE A 77 -4.81 16.16 -3.36
CA ILE A 77 -4.21 16.43 -2.04
C ILE A 77 -2.76 16.85 -2.29
N SER A 78 -2.44 18.15 -2.19
CA SER A 78 -1.16 18.71 -2.61
C SER A 78 -0.40 19.39 -1.50
N ARG A 79 0.93 19.34 -1.59
CA ARG A 79 1.86 20.02 -0.67
C ARG A 79 3.23 20.15 -1.32
N LYS A 80 3.93 21.24 -1.00
CA LYS A 80 5.34 21.41 -1.31
C LYS A 80 6.21 20.61 -0.33
N ILE A 81 7.05 19.75 -0.88
CA ILE A 81 7.95 18.84 -0.14
C ILE A 81 9.38 19.10 -0.59
N THR A 82 10.28 19.23 0.38
CA THR A 82 11.72 19.29 0.08
C THR A 82 12.25 17.88 -0.12
N VAL A 83 12.67 17.57 -1.33
CA VAL A 83 13.43 16.37 -1.66
C VAL A 83 14.88 16.59 -1.26
N PRO A 84 15.46 15.80 -0.34
CA PRO A 84 16.86 15.93 0.04
C PRO A 84 17.76 15.37 -1.05
N ASP A 85 19.06 15.66 -0.93
CA ASP A 85 20.05 14.93 -1.71
C ASP A 85 20.09 13.47 -1.24
N TYR A 86 19.89 12.54 -2.16
CA TYR A 86 19.88 11.10 -1.93
C TYR A 86 21.01 10.37 -2.69
N GLY A 87 21.94 11.15 -3.29
CA GLY A 87 23.11 10.63 -3.98
C GLY A 87 22.74 9.69 -5.14
N THR A 88 23.30 8.48 -5.11
CA THR A 88 23.04 7.44 -6.12
C THR A 88 21.92 6.49 -5.73
N ASP A 89 21.29 6.65 -4.59
CA ASP A 89 20.18 5.81 -4.16
C ASP A 89 18.93 6.01 -5.06
N ARG A 90 17.98 5.12 -4.94
CA ARG A 90 16.64 5.27 -5.53
C ARG A 90 15.72 5.89 -4.50
N LEU A 91 14.85 6.79 -4.93
CA LEU A 91 13.90 7.49 -4.08
C LEU A 91 12.48 6.97 -4.30
N PHE A 92 11.78 6.69 -3.20
CA PHE A 92 10.41 6.16 -3.21
C PHE A 92 9.49 6.95 -2.29
N VAL A 93 8.20 6.97 -2.66
CA VAL A 93 7.11 7.42 -1.79
C VAL A 93 6.19 6.25 -1.51
N LEU A 94 5.93 6.02 -0.23
CA LEU A 94 5.00 5.01 0.27
C LEU A 94 3.74 5.71 0.79
N ALA A 95 2.58 5.17 0.44
CA ALA A 95 1.29 5.57 0.98
C ALA A 95 0.46 4.33 1.31
N GLU A 96 0.10 4.16 2.59
CA GLU A 96 -0.67 3.01 3.06
C GLU A 96 -2.15 3.34 3.19
N ARG A 97 -2.98 2.34 2.91
CA ARG A 97 -4.44 2.40 3.13
C ARG A 97 -5.08 3.59 2.43
N ALA A 98 -5.01 3.59 1.14
CA ALA A 98 -5.78 4.45 0.24
C ALA A 98 -6.68 3.59 -0.65
N ARG A 99 -7.74 4.18 -1.20
CA ARG A 99 -8.61 3.52 -2.20
C ARG A 99 -7.84 3.41 -3.51
N ALA A 100 -8.20 4.13 -4.56
CA ALA A 100 -7.32 4.28 -5.71
C ALA A 100 -6.41 5.49 -5.51
N LEU A 101 -5.12 5.36 -5.81
CA LEU A 101 -4.15 6.41 -5.56
C LEU A 101 -3.17 6.56 -6.71
N ARG A 102 -2.92 7.81 -7.10
CA ARG A 102 -1.83 8.22 -8.00
C ARG A 102 -1.02 9.32 -7.34
N LEU A 103 0.25 9.41 -7.67
CA LEU A 103 1.12 10.50 -7.24
C LEU A 103 1.62 11.28 -8.44
N LEU A 104 1.55 12.60 -8.36
CA LEU A 104 2.20 13.52 -9.27
C LEU A 104 3.28 14.30 -8.50
N VAL A 105 4.38 14.57 -9.17
CA VAL A 105 5.41 15.51 -8.70
C VAL A 105 5.61 16.58 -9.78
N ASP A 106 5.44 17.84 -9.43
CA ASP A 106 5.44 18.99 -10.33
C ASP A 106 4.49 18.81 -11.55
N GLY A 107 3.35 18.16 -11.31
CA GLY A 107 2.34 17.88 -12.32
C GLY A 107 2.57 16.62 -13.15
N GLU A 108 3.73 15.99 -13.07
CA GLU A 108 4.06 14.77 -13.82
C GLU A 108 3.73 13.50 -13.01
N VAL A 109 3.09 12.53 -13.66
CA VAL A 109 2.67 11.27 -13.01
C VAL A 109 3.89 10.43 -12.68
N CYS A 110 4.04 10.08 -11.40
CA CYS A 110 5.10 9.21 -10.94
C CYS A 110 4.90 7.75 -11.36
N ARG A 111 6.00 7.09 -11.62
CA ARG A 111 6.02 5.65 -11.89
C ARG A 111 5.52 4.87 -10.67
N VAL A 112 4.57 3.98 -10.88
CA VAL A 112 4.15 3.01 -9.87
C VAL A 112 5.20 1.90 -9.81
N PHE A 113 5.90 1.80 -8.69
CA PHE A 113 6.82 0.70 -8.41
C PHE A 113 6.06 -0.52 -7.91
N ARG A 114 5.11 -0.30 -6.97
CA ARG A 114 4.18 -1.33 -6.48
C ARG A 114 2.77 -0.76 -6.39
N GLN A 115 1.86 -1.42 -7.10
CA GLN A 115 0.44 -1.08 -7.03
C GLN A 115 -0.10 -1.47 -5.65
N GLY A 116 -0.67 -0.49 -4.96
CA GLY A 116 -1.33 -0.70 -3.68
C GLY A 116 -2.79 -1.10 -3.83
N THR A 117 -3.37 -1.43 -2.70
CA THR A 117 -4.80 -1.67 -2.51
C THR A 117 -5.20 -1.07 -1.16
N LEU A 118 -6.46 -1.24 -0.77
CA LEU A 118 -6.91 -0.89 0.58
C LEU A 118 -6.07 -1.56 1.70
N SER A 119 -5.50 -2.73 1.43
CA SER A 119 -4.77 -3.54 2.42
C SER A 119 -3.26 -3.61 2.20
N THR A 120 -2.77 -3.07 1.08
CA THR A 120 -1.35 -3.06 0.74
C THR A 120 -0.90 -1.67 0.33
N PRO A 121 0.33 -1.24 0.69
CA PRO A 121 0.80 0.10 0.38
C PRO A 121 0.99 0.33 -1.12
N TYR A 122 0.73 1.55 -1.56
CA TYR A 122 1.21 2.08 -2.83
C TYR A 122 2.66 2.49 -2.66
N ILE A 123 3.51 2.12 -3.63
CA ILE A 123 4.90 2.57 -3.69
C ILE A 123 5.13 3.22 -5.06
N PHE A 124 5.50 4.47 -5.04
CA PHE A 124 5.86 5.26 -6.23
C PHE A 124 7.36 5.48 -6.26
N GLU A 125 7.96 5.39 -7.44
CA GLU A 125 9.37 5.71 -7.64
C GLU A 125 9.50 7.10 -8.24
N LEU A 126 10.31 7.95 -7.59
CA LEU A 126 10.62 9.30 -8.05
C LEU A 126 11.90 9.28 -8.88
N THR A 127 11.82 8.81 -10.10
CA THR A 127 12.99 8.73 -10.98
C THR A 127 13.41 10.13 -11.43
N GLY A 128 14.62 10.51 -11.05
CA GLY A 128 15.25 11.75 -11.51
C GLY A 128 14.77 13.03 -10.81
N ALA A 129 14.01 12.94 -9.72
CA ALA A 129 13.68 14.10 -8.90
C ALA A 129 14.96 14.74 -8.35
N ALA A 130 15.23 15.99 -8.69
CA ALA A 130 16.38 16.72 -8.18
C ALA A 130 16.19 17.06 -6.70
N PRO A 131 17.28 17.23 -5.91
CA PRO A 131 17.15 17.83 -4.58
C PRO A 131 16.54 19.24 -4.66
N GLY A 132 15.60 19.55 -3.77
CA GLY A 132 14.93 20.83 -3.76
C GLY A 132 13.45 20.76 -3.42
N GLU A 133 12.75 21.88 -3.53
CA GLU A 133 11.31 21.95 -3.29
C GLU A 133 10.54 21.51 -4.53
N HIS A 134 9.60 20.56 -4.35
CA HIS A 134 8.73 20.02 -5.38
C HIS A 134 7.28 20.02 -4.90
N GLU A 135 6.33 20.18 -5.81
CA GLU A 135 4.91 20.03 -5.52
C GLU A 135 4.49 18.57 -5.65
N PHE A 136 4.18 17.94 -4.53
CA PHE A 136 3.61 16.59 -4.47
C PHE A 136 2.09 16.69 -4.49
N THR A 137 1.44 15.94 -5.37
CA THR A 137 -0.02 15.86 -5.46
C THR A 137 -0.45 14.40 -5.47
N PHE A 138 -1.11 13.96 -4.42
CA PHE A 138 -1.86 12.70 -4.44
C PHE A 138 -3.23 12.92 -5.06
N LEU A 139 -3.59 12.06 -6.01
CA LEU A 139 -4.93 11.93 -6.54
C LEU A 139 -5.55 10.71 -5.89
N SER A 140 -6.43 10.93 -4.92
CA SER A 140 -7.08 9.87 -4.13
C SER A 140 -8.53 9.76 -4.54
N ASP A 141 -8.95 8.57 -5.03
CA ASP A 141 -10.26 8.35 -5.61
C ASP A 141 -10.96 7.17 -4.93
N ASN A 142 -12.15 7.44 -4.40
CA ASN A 142 -13.01 6.43 -3.76
C ASN A 142 -14.25 6.08 -4.60
N SER A 143 -14.31 6.50 -5.85
CA SER A 143 -15.41 6.16 -6.78
C SER A 143 -15.27 4.76 -7.39
N TYR A 144 -14.11 4.12 -7.21
CA TYR A 144 -13.77 2.82 -7.82
C TYR A 144 -13.94 2.82 -9.34
N PRO A 145 -13.20 3.68 -10.06
CA PRO A 145 -13.32 3.77 -11.50
C PRO A 145 -13.07 2.42 -12.18
N GLY A 146 -13.95 2.05 -13.10
CA GLY A 146 -13.86 0.77 -13.82
C GLY A 146 -14.47 -0.44 -13.10
N MET A 147 -15.03 -0.26 -11.89
CA MET A 147 -15.74 -1.32 -11.18
C MET A 147 -17.24 -1.02 -11.08
N PRO A 148 -18.13 -2.00 -11.33
CA PRO A 148 -19.55 -1.82 -11.09
C PRO A 148 -19.84 -1.56 -9.60
N LYS A 149 -20.61 -0.52 -9.28
CA LYS A 149 -20.98 -0.21 -7.89
C LYS A 149 -21.62 -1.40 -7.16
N ALA A 150 -22.46 -2.17 -7.84
CA ALA A 150 -23.08 -3.37 -7.28
C ALA A 150 -22.05 -4.39 -6.74
N ALA A 151 -20.90 -4.55 -7.41
CA ALA A 151 -19.85 -5.45 -6.94
C ALA A 151 -19.18 -4.95 -5.65
N ILE A 152 -19.11 -3.63 -5.46
CA ILE A 152 -18.52 -3.02 -4.27
C ILE A 152 -19.51 -3.00 -3.11
N CYS A 153 -20.79 -2.69 -3.35
CA CYS A 153 -21.82 -2.59 -2.33
C CYS A 153 -22.04 -3.88 -1.54
N TYR A 154 -21.84 -5.03 -2.17
CA TYR A 154 -21.90 -6.33 -1.49
C TYR A 154 -20.57 -6.80 -0.92
N SER A 155 -19.54 -5.96 -1.01
CA SER A 155 -18.25 -6.21 -0.41
C SER A 155 -18.14 -5.48 0.94
N SER A 156 -17.70 -6.17 1.97
CA SER A 156 -17.44 -5.56 3.28
C SER A 156 -16.30 -4.52 3.27
N ALA A 157 -15.64 -4.32 2.13
CA ALA A 157 -14.49 -3.41 2.03
C ALA A 157 -14.87 -1.93 1.89
N ALA A 158 -16.08 -1.61 1.42
CA ALA A 158 -16.46 -0.23 1.10
C ALA A 158 -17.87 0.17 1.51
N THR A 159 -18.67 -0.74 2.06
CA THR A 159 -20.03 -0.45 2.47
C THR A 159 -20.07 0.32 3.78
N ASP A 160 -21.06 1.18 3.95
CA ASP A 160 -21.26 1.93 5.20
C ASP A 160 -21.72 1.05 6.36
N GLU A 161 -22.07 -0.21 6.12
CA GLU A 161 -22.42 -1.18 7.17
C GLU A 161 -21.20 -1.73 7.90
N THR A 162 -20.05 -1.83 7.22
CA THR A 162 -18.83 -2.42 7.77
C THR A 162 -17.65 -1.47 7.78
N GLN A 163 -17.47 -0.73 6.70
CA GLN A 163 -16.44 0.30 6.55
C GLN A 163 -17.02 1.41 5.67
N THR A 164 -16.98 2.64 6.12
CA THR A 164 -17.42 3.77 5.31
C THR A 164 -16.59 3.89 4.03
N ASN A 165 -17.18 4.38 2.95
CA ASN A 165 -16.45 4.69 1.72
C ASN A 165 -15.67 6.01 1.90
N TRP A 166 -14.64 5.98 2.74
CA TRP A 166 -13.78 7.12 3.03
C TRP A 166 -12.84 7.44 1.86
N ASN A 167 -12.33 8.68 1.80
CA ASN A 167 -11.30 9.12 0.87
C ASN A 167 -10.14 9.76 1.65
N GLY A 168 -8.90 9.53 1.21
CA GLY A 168 -7.68 9.98 1.88
C GLY A 168 -6.62 8.89 1.98
N ILE A 169 -5.64 9.09 2.89
CA ILE A 169 -4.55 8.14 3.18
C ILE A 169 -4.52 7.92 4.68
N LEU A 170 -4.92 6.72 5.15
CA LEU A 170 -5.09 6.43 6.58
C LEU A 170 -3.84 5.90 7.26
N GLY A 171 -2.96 5.24 6.51
CA GLY A 171 -1.75 4.66 7.07
C GLY A 171 -0.54 5.57 6.89
N GLU A 172 0.64 4.99 6.93
CA GLU A 172 1.86 5.73 6.77
C GLU A 172 1.96 6.40 5.40
N CYS A 173 2.38 7.67 5.39
CA CYS A 173 2.78 8.39 4.20
C CYS A 173 4.23 8.86 4.40
N SER A 174 5.16 8.29 3.61
CA SER A 174 6.59 8.58 3.78
C SER A 174 7.36 8.57 2.47
N MET A 175 8.46 9.30 2.46
CA MET A 175 9.48 9.27 1.42
C MET A 175 10.72 8.57 1.97
N TYR A 176 11.32 7.63 1.21
CA TYR A 176 12.48 6.86 1.66
C TYR A 176 13.41 6.48 0.51
N THR A 177 14.66 6.17 0.86
CA THR A 177 15.66 5.72 -0.12
C THR A 177 15.99 4.24 0.02
N ARG A 178 16.40 3.65 -1.10
CA ARG A 178 16.99 2.31 -1.20
C ARG A 178 18.24 2.39 -2.07
N PRO A 179 19.25 1.54 -1.85
CA PRO A 179 20.34 1.38 -2.81
C PRO A 179 19.81 1.08 -4.21
N GLN A 180 20.63 1.29 -5.25
CA GLN A 180 20.25 0.91 -6.61
C GLN A 180 19.82 -0.56 -6.71
N ASN A 181 20.50 -1.42 -5.95
CA ASN A 181 20.25 -2.84 -5.87
C ASN A 181 19.78 -3.20 -4.48
N PHE A 182 18.61 -3.81 -4.39
CA PHE A 182 18.04 -4.30 -3.13
C PHE A 182 17.15 -5.51 -3.36
N ILE A 183 16.97 -6.29 -2.31
CA ILE A 183 15.96 -7.35 -2.28
C ILE A 183 14.59 -6.66 -2.15
N ASP A 184 13.75 -6.83 -3.17
CA ASP A 184 12.41 -6.28 -3.19
C ASP A 184 11.42 -7.15 -2.42
N SER A 185 11.55 -8.48 -2.58
CA SER A 185 10.66 -9.44 -1.91
C SER A 185 11.45 -10.66 -1.44
N LEU A 186 11.11 -11.13 -0.26
CA LEU A 186 11.60 -12.39 0.31
C LEU A 186 10.39 -13.20 0.76
N ARG A 187 10.24 -14.40 0.21
CA ARG A 187 9.18 -15.33 0.59
C ARG A 187 9.80 -16.64 1.03
N VAL A 188 9.34 -17.16 2.15
CA VAL A 188 9.82 -18.43 2.72
C VAL A 188 8.63 -19.36 2.92
N TYR A 189 8.69 -20.53 2.31
CA TYR A 189 7.64 -21.54 2.38
C TYR A 189 8.18 -22.79 3.10
N PRO A 190 7.82 -23.02 4.37
CA PRO A 190 8.21 -24.25 5.06
C PRO A 190 7.40 -25.42 4.53
N ARG A 191 8.09 -26.53 4.21
CA ARG A 191 7.52 -27.77 3.75
C ARG A 191 7.96 -28.93 4.66
N ALA A 192 7.02 -29.69 5.20
CA ALA A 192 7.35 -30.86 6.01
C ALA A 192 8.02 -31.96 5.16
N VAL A 193 9.10 -32.52 5.65
CA VAL A 193 9.78 -33.67 5.02
C VAL A 193 8.99 -34.94 5.31
N LYS A 194 8.60 -35.68 4.23
CA LYS A 194 7.91 -36.96 4.39
C LYS A 194 8.86 -38.01 5.01
N LYS A 195 8.35 -38.83 5.94
CA LYS A 195 9.10 -39.88 6.64
C LYS A 195 9.81 -40.93 5.76
N GLU A 196 9.52 -40.96 4.45
CA GLU A 196 10.09 -41.91 3.49
C GLU A 196 11.50 -41.55 3.01
N GLU A 197 11.94 -40.32 3.23
CA GLU A 197 13.33 -39.94 3.01
C GLU A 197 14.17 -40.45 4.19
N LYS A 198 14.67 -41.64 4.04
CA LYS A 198 15.19 -42.53 5.11
C LYS A 198 16.37 -42.04 5.95
N ASN A 199 16.86 -40.81 5.82
CA ASN A 199 18.05 -40.36 6.52
C ASN A 199 17.96 -39.02 7.24
N LYS A 200 16.77 -38.40 7.37
CA LYS A 200 16.62 -37.16 8.11
C LYS A 200 15.60 -37.32 9.22
N ALA A 201 16.01 -37.10 10.45
CA ALA A 201 15.12 -36.91 11.58
C ALA A 201 14.09 -35.86 11.17
N GLY A 202 12.79 -36.11 11.39
CA GLY A 202 11.68 -35.31 10.91
C GLY A 202 11.99 -33.81 10.99
N GLY A 203 11.95 -33.13 9.84
CA GLY A 203 12.36 -31.76 9.69
C GLY A 203 11.50 -31.02 8.66
N TYR A 204 11.87 -29.78 8.41
CA TYR A 204 11.26 -28.96 7.38
C TYR A 204 12.32 -28.58 6.36
N VAL A 205 11.92 -28.52 5.10
CA VAL A 205 12.65 -27.85 4.02
C VAL A 205 12.06 -26.45 3.88
N LEU A 206 12.91 -25.47 3.72
CA LEU A 206 12.51 -24.09 3.46
C LEU A 206 12.71 -23.80 1.98
N ASP A 207 11.63 -23.58 1.25
CA ASP A 207 11.72 -23.05 -0.11
C ASP A 207 11.80 -21.53 0.00
N VAL A 208 12.91 -20.93 -0.39
CA VAL A 208 13.19 -19.51 -0.26
C VAL A 208 13.18 -18.84 -1.64
N CYS A 209 12.26 -17.91 -1.83
CA CYS A 209 12.16 -17.13 -3.05
C CYS A 209 12.62 -15.69 -2.80
N VAL A 210 13.66 -15.26 -3.50
CA VAL A 210 14.22 -13.92 -3.40
C VAL A 210 13.97 -13.19 -4.70
N GLU A 211 13.28 -12.04 -4.64
CA GLU A 211 13.09 -11.16 -5.79
C GLU A 211 13.95 -9.92 -5.64
N LEU A 212 14.70 -9.58 -6.67
CA LEU A 212 15.53 -8.39 -6.70
C LEU A 212 14.77 -7.24 -7.37
N ALA A 213 15.09 -6.01 -6.97
CA ALA A 213 14.43 -4.83 -7.53
C ALA A 213 14.63 -4.76 -9.06
N PRO A 214 13.57 -4.42 -9.83
CA PRO A 214 13.66 -4.30 -11.28
C PRO A 214 14.65 -3.19 -11.68
N GLY A 215 15.38 -3.41 -12.77
CA GLY A 215 16.31 -2.44 -13.36
C GLY A 215 17.80 -2.69 -13.13
N ALA A 216 18.14 -3.68 -12.33
CA ALA A 216 19.51 -3.94 -11.92
C ALA A 216 20.24 -5.07 -12.73
N LYS A 217 19.81 -5.34 -13.95
CA LYS A 217 20.23 -6.53 -14.73
C LYS A 217 21.74 -6.72 -14.95
N GLU A 218 22.55 -5.68 -14.92
CA GLU A 218 23.99 -5.82 -15.18
C GLU A 218 24.85 -5.97 -13.92
N ILE A 219 24.30 -5.66 -12.75
CA ILE A 219 25.09 -5.53 -11.51
C ILE A 219 25.16 -6.84 -10.72
N TYR A 220 24.33 -7.82 -11.08
CA TYR A 220 24.25 -9.07 -10.30
C TYR A 220 25.18 -10.19 -10.77
N LYS A 221 26.02 -9.98 -11.80
CA LYS A 221 26.92 -11.04 -12.34
C LYS A 221 27.82 -11.69 -11.29
N ASP A 222 28.16 -10.95 -10.24
CA ASP A 222 29.03 -11.42 -9.17
C ASP A 222 28.37 -11.31 -7.78
N THR A 223 27.05 -11.16 -7.72
CA THR A 223 26.32 -11.02 -6.45
C THR A 223 26.09 -12.39 -5.84
N LYS A 224 26.45 -12.55 -4.58
CA LYS A 224 26.15 -13.73 -3.77
C LYS A 224 24.99 -13.44 -2.85
N ILE A 225 23.98 -14.29 -2.86
CA ILE A 225 22.91 -14.29 -1.87
C ILE A 225 23.33 -15.23 -0.76
N VAL A 226 23.50 -14.70 0.44
CA VAL A 226 23.82 -15.48 1.64
C VAL A 226 22.54 -15.65 2.44
N LEU A 227 22.09 -16.90 2.57
CA LEU A 227 21.03 -17.27 3.50
C LEU A 227 21.68 -17.65 4.83
N GLN A 228 21.38 -16.88 5.86
CA GLN A 228 21.80 -17.15 7.23
C GLN A 228 20.56 -17.29 8.10
N SER A 229 20.40 -18.45 8.73
CA SER A 229 19.33 -18.70 9.68
C SER A 229 19.90 -19.18 11.00
N GLU A 230 19.37 -18.64 12.09
CA GLU A 230 19.56 -19.18 13.43
C GLU A 230 18.32 -20.00 13.77
N ALA A 231 18.45 -21.32 13.85
CA ALA A 231 17.37 -22.17 14.29
C ALA A 231 17.35 -22.17 15.83
N LEU A 232 16.34 -21.53 16.41
CA LEU A 232 16.02 -21.69 17.82
C LEU A 232 15.24 -23.00 17.98
N ALA A 233 15.86 -24.02 18.59
CA ALA A 233 15.15 -25.23 18.97
C ALA A 233 14.13 -24.89 20.06
N ALA A 234 12.87 -25.22 19.82
CA ALA A 234 11.82 -25.03 20.80
C ALA A 234 12.10 -25.97 22.01
N GLY A 235 12.54 -25.38 23.11
CA GLY A 235 12.62 -26.04 24.40
C GLY A 235 13.98 -26.14 25.06
N GLU A 236 15.10 -26.04 24.35
CA GLU A 236 16.43 -26.04 24.99
C GLU A 236 17.38 -25.12 24.26
N LEU A 237 17.90 -24.11 24.95
CA LEU A 237 18.76 -23.04 24.46
C LEU A 237 20.19 -23.46 24.06
N GLU A 238 20.48 -24.76 23.93
CA GLU A 238 21.86 -25.23 23.79
C GLU A 238 22.31 -25.56 22.36
N ASN A 239 21.43 -25.52 21.34
CA ASN A 239 21.82 -25.85 19.98
C ASN A 239 21.34 -24.80 18.98
N THR A 240 22.04 -23.70 18.90
CA THR A 240 21.90 -22.77 17.78
C THR A 240 22.66 -23.35 16.57
N GLN A 241 21.96 -23.85 15.58
CA GLN A 241 22.56 -24.20 14.29
C GLN A 241 22.46 -23.02 13.36
N THR A 242 23.58 -22.44 13.01
CA THR A 242 23.67 -21.44 11.94
C THR A 242 23.84 -22.19 10.60
N LEU A 243 22.80 -22.17 9.78
CA LEU A 243 22.90 -22.69 8.42
C LEU A 243 23.24 -21.50 7.50
N THR A 244 24.42 -21.56 6.87
CA THR A 244 24.82 -20.58 5.86
C THR A 244 24.90 -21.28 4.52
N GLU A 245 23.97 -20.97 3.60
CA GLU A 245 24.02 -21.43 2.23
C GLU A 245 24.32 -20.24 1.31
N ILE A 246 25.36 -20.39 0.48
CA ILE A 246 25.76 -19.35 -0.47
C ILE A 246 25.22 -19.74 -1.84
N ILE A 247 24.23 -19.00 -2.32
CA ILE A 247 23.68 -19.16 -3.67
C ILE A 247 24.40 -18.18 -4.59
N SER A 248 25.11 -18.71 -5.60
CA SER A 248 25.73 -17.89 -6.63
C SER A 248 24.75 -17.68 -7.77
N CYS A 249 24.37 -16.44 -8.04
CA CYS A 249 23.54 -16.06 -9.17
C CYS A 249 24.44 -15.81 -10.38
N SER A 250 24.47 -16.72 -11.38
CA SER A 250 24.98 -16.42 -12.72
C SER A 250 23.84 -15.82 -13.55
N GLY A 251 24.09 -14.75 -14.26
CA GLY A 251 23.15 -13.80 -14.87
C GLY A 251 22.11 -14.29 -15.89
N GLU A 252 21.67 -15.53 -15.83
CA GLU A 252 20.53 -16.07 -16.56
C GLU A 252 19.57 -16.70 -15.53
N GLY A 253 18.51 -15.97 -15.24
CA GLY A 253 17.31 -16.42 -14.53
C GLY A 253 17.55 -17.31 -13.31
N LEU A 254 17.06 -16.88 -12.15
CA LEU A 254 16.92 -17.77 -11.00
C LEU A 254 16.10 -18.99 -11.44
N THR A 255 16.76 -20.09 -11.72
CA THR A 255 16.11 -21.39 -11.79
C THR A 255 15.91 -21.89 -10.36
N GLU A 256 14.74 -22.43 -10.10
CA GLU A 256 14.39 -23.09 -8.86
C GLU A 256 15.52 -24.02 -8.43
N ALA A 257 16.12 -23.72 -7.27
CA ALA A 257 16.94 -24.68 -6.58
C ALA A 257 16.02 -25.65 -5.88
N GLY A 258 15.97 -26.89 -6.37
CA GLY A 258 15.20 -27.99 -5.79
C GLY A 258 15.73 -28.45 -4.43
#